data_44b28a214969f6bfedea92e500e46ac8
#
_entry.id   44b28a214969f6bfedea92e500e46ac8
#
_cell.length_a   1.000
_cell.length_b   1.000
_cell.length_c   1.000
_cell.angle_alpha   90.00
_cell.angle_beta   90.00
_cell.angle_gamma   90.00
#
_symmetry.space_group_name_H-M   'P 1'
#
loop_
_entity.id
_entity.type
_entity.pdbx_description
1 polymer ?
#
loop_
_entity_poly.entity_id
_entity_poly.type
_entity_poly.pdbx_seq_one_letter_code
_entity_poly.pdbx_strand_id
1 'polypeptide(L)' 'MNKLLILVVEDDTSVRNLITTTLKAHEYRYLTAPNGQSAILEASSHNPDIVLLDLGLPDMDGVEMIK' A
#
# COMPACT_ATOMS: atom_id res chain seq x y z
N MET A 1 17.67 -9.81 3.09
CA MET A 1 16.68 -9.20 3.93
C MET A 1 16.23 -7.86 3.40
N ASN A 2 14.97 -7.70 3.28
CA ASN A 2 14.42 -6.55 2.62
C ASN A 2 14.06 -5.48 3.62
N LYS A 3 14.54 -4.28 3.37
CA LYS A 3 14.30 -3.19 4.30
C LYS A 3 13.36 -2.14 3.76
N LEU A 4 12.83 -2.35 2.59
CA LEU A 4 11.88 -1.40 2.04
C LEU A 4 10.59 -1.42 2.86
N LEU A 5 10.05 -0.25 3.07
CA LEU A 5 8.77 -0.11 3.74
C LEU A 5 7.75 0.36 2.72
N ILE A 6 6.67 -0.38 2.62
CA ILE A 6 5.65 -0.15 1.60
C ILE A 6 4.36 0.24 2.29
N LEU A 7 3.77 1.32 1.87
CA LEU A 7 2.47 1.74 2.37
C LEU A 7 1.41 1.34 1.35
N VAL A 8 0.45 0.54 1.79
CA VAL A 8 -0.63 0.07 0.93
C VAL A 8 -1.89 0.85 1.25
N VAL A 9 -2.39 1.58 0.27
CA VAL A 9 -3.61 2.36 0.43
C VAL A 9 -4.72 1.67 -0.33
N GLU A 10 -5.63 1.05 0.39
CA GLU A 10 -6.68 0.25 -0.20
C GLU A 10 -7.84 0.16 0.77
N ASP A 11 -9.04 0.53 0.31
CA ASP A 11 -10.20 0.52 1.18
C ASP A 11 -10.92 -0.83 1.22
N ASP A 12 -10.66 -1.70 0.27
CA ASP A 12 -11.27 -3.02 0.26
C ASP A 12 -10.41 -3.97 1.08
N THR A 13 -11.00 -4.52 2.13
CA THR A 13 -10.27 -5.39 3.05
C THR A 13 -9.72 -6.62 2.34
N SER A 14 -10.49 -7.22 1.45
CA SER A 14 -10.04 -8.43 0.77
C SER A 14 -8.84 -8.15 -0.12
N VAL A 15 -8.91 -7.06 -0.87
CA VAL A 15 -7.81 -6.69 -1.75
C VAL A 15 -6.59 -6.31 -0.92
N ARG A 16 -6.82 -5.56 0.14
CA ARG A 16 -5.71 -5.15 1.01
C ARG A 16 -5.01 -6.38 1.59
N ASN A 17 -5.79 -7.35 2.03
CA ASN A 17 -5.21 -8.56 2.60
C ASN A 17 -4.43 -9.35 1.57
N LEU A 18 -4.91 -9.37 0.34
CA LEU A 18 -4.19 -10.06 -0.72
C LEU A 18 -2.84 -9.41 -0.96
N ILE A 19 -2.82 -8.09 -1.02
CA ILE A 19 -1.59 -7.37 -1.25
C ILE A 19 -0.62 -7.58 -0.09
N THR A 20 -1.10 -7.44 1.13
CA THR A 20 -0.21 -7.57 2.28
C THR A 20 0.30 -8.98 2.44
N THR A 21 -0.52 -9.97 2.11
CA THR A 21 -0.07 -11.36 2.15
C THR A 21 1.08 -11.57 1.18
N THR A 22 0.98 -10.99 -0.01
CA THR A 22 2.04 -11.09 -0.99
C THR A 22 3.31 -10.41 -0.49
N LEU A 23 3.17 -9.22 0.06
CA LEU A 23 4.33 -8.49 0.58
C LEU A 23 4.99 -9.26 1.70
N LYS A 24 4.19 -9.84 2.57
CA LYS A 24 4.71 -10.61 3.70
C LYS A 24 5.47 -11.83 3.20
N ALA A 25 4.95 -12.48 2.18
CA ALA A 25 5.61 -13.65 1.62
C ALA A 25 6.98 -13.32 1.06
N HIS A 26 7.17 -12.09 0.62
CA HIS A 26 8.45 -11.63 0.10
C HIS A 26 9.28 -10.90 1.14
N GLU A 27 8.84 -10.93 2.37
CA GLU A 27 9.56 -10.34 3.50
C GLU A 27 9.71 -8.84 3.42
N TYR A 28 8.78 -8.19 2.76
CA TYR A 28 8.72 -6.74 2.79
C TYR A 28 8.05 -6.26 4.06
N ARG A 29 8.46 -5.12 4.52
CA ARG A 29 7.74 -4.44 5.58
C ARG A 29 6.65 -3.61 4.95
N TYR A 30 5.52 -3.53 5.61
CA TYR A 30 4.42 -2.76 5.06
C TYR A 30 3.57 -2.12 6.13
N LEU A 31 2.85 -1.08 5.69
CA LEU A 31 1.81 -0.43 6.46
C LEU A 31 0.56 -0.42 5.60
N THR A 32 -0.58 -0.30 6.21
CA THR A 32 -1.82 -0.22 5.48
C THR A 32 -2.59 1.01 5.87
N ALA A 33 -3.34 1.55 4.92
CA ALA A 33 -4.23 2.67 5.18
C ALA A 33 -5.50 2.47 4.36
N PRO A 34 -6.66 2.67 4.96
CA PRO A 34 -7.91 2.44 4.24
C PRO A 34 -8.29 3.56 3.30
N ASN A 35 -7.68 4.73 3.46
CA ASN A 35 -8.02 5.85 2.61
C ASN A 35 -6.84 6.83 2.56
N GLY A 36 -7.04 7.88 1.78
CA GLY A 36 -5.95 8.83 1.57
C GLY A 36 -5.57 9.62 2.80
N GLN A 37 -6.54 9.94 3.65
CA GLN A 37 -6.23 10.67 4.86
C GLN A 37 -5.33 9.87 5.78
N SER A 38 -5.69 8.61 5.99
CA SER A 38 -4.86 7.74 6.80
C SER A 38 -3.51 7.54 6.16
N ALA A 39 -3.48 7.46 4.83
CA ALA A 39 -2.23 7.27 4.12
C ALA A 39 -1.29 8.43 4.35
N ILE A 40 -1.80 9.64 4.35
CA ILE A 40 -0.97 10.81 4.58
C ILE A 40 -0.37 10.77 5.98
N LEU A 41 -1.18 10.40 6.96
CA LEU A 41 -0.70 10.29 8.32
C LEU A 41 0.37 9.22 8.44
N GLU A 42 0.14 8.07 7.83
CA GLU A 42 1.11 7.00 7.90
C GLU A 42 2.40 7.37 7.18
N ALA A 43 2.27 8.01 6.03
CA ALA A 43 3.45 8.41 5.28
C ALA A 43 4.27 9.44 6.06
N SER A 44 3.60 10.37 6.72
CA SER A 44 4.29 11.37 7.50
C SER A 44 5.00 10.78 8.69
N SER A 45 4.40 9.77 9.29
CA SER A 45 4.95 9.18 10.50
C SER A 45 6.05 8.18 10.24
N HIS A 46 5.97 7.46 9.13
CA HIS A 46 6.84 6.32 8.90
C HIS A 46 7.73 6.43 7.68
N ASN A 47 7.52 7.40 6.84
CA ASN A 47 8.36 7.63 5.65
C ASN A 47 8.53 6.37 4.81
N PRO A 48 7.44 5.83 4.28
CA PRO A 48 7.57 4.63 3.46
C PRO A 48 8.38 4.90 2.19
N ASP A 49 9.02 3.87 1.71
CA ASP A 49 9.80 3.97 0.49
C ASP A 49 8.92 3.93 -0.75
N ILE A 50 7.80 3.22 -0.65
CA ILE A 50 6.90 3.03 -1.77
C ILE A 50 5.47 3.16 -1.26
N VAL A 51 4.64 3.80 -2.05
CA VAL A 51 3.21 3.87 -1.75
C VAL A 51 2.47 3.19 -2.89
N LEU A 52 1.76 2.12 -2.56
CA LEU A 52 0.91 1.44 -3.50
C LEU A 52 -0.50 1.98 -3.34
N LEU A 53 -1.01 2.54 -4.39
CA LEU A 53 -2.30 3.17 -4.36
C LEU A 53 -3.21 2.44 -5.32
N ASP A 54 -4.23 1.81 -4.79
CA ASP A 54 -5.21 1.13 -5.61
C ASP A 54 -6.52 1.90 -5.52
N LEU A 55 -6.91 2.50 -6.59
CA LEU A 55 -8.09 3.33 -6.59
C LEU A 55 -9.37 2.54 -6.70
N GLY A 56 -9.25 1.27 -7.01
CA GLY A 56 -10.41 0.41 -7.07
C GLY A 56 -11.35 0.73 -8.20
N LEU A 57 -10.89 1.45 -9.19
CA LEU A 57 -11.74 1.83 -10.30
C LEU A 57 -11.53 0.85 -11.44
N PRO A 58 -12.58 0.20 -11.88
CA PRO A 58 -12.43 -0.83 -12.89
C PRO A 58 -11.94 -0.31 -14.23
N ASP A 59 -12.14 0.95 -14.49
CA ASP A 59 -11.71 1.50 -15.74
C ASP A 59 -10.31 2.08 -15.71
N MET A 60 -9.67 1.97 -14.58
CA MET A 60 -8.29 2.40 -14.49
C MET A 60 -7.40 1.40 -15.19
N ASP A 61 -6.43 1.92 -15.85
CA ASP A 61 -5.54 1.07 -16.56
C ASP A 61 -4.44 0.57 -15.70
N GLY A 62 -4.76 0.13 -14.62
CA GLY A 62 -3.77 -0.45 -13.81
C GLY A 62 -3.39 0.45 -12.69
N VAL A 63 -2.37 0.04 -12.07
CA VAL A 63 -1.97 0.62 -10.83
C VAL A 63 -1.05 1.78 -11.07
N GLU A 64 -1.38 2.86 -10.43
CA GLU A 64 -0.51 4.00 -10.44
C GLU A 64 0.53 3.83 -9.37
N MET A 65 1.77 3.78 -9.78
CA MET A 65 2.83 3.72 -8.81
C MET A 65 3.36 5.09 -8.57
N ILE A 66 3.20 5.55 -7.37
CA ILE A 66 3.61 6.88 -7.00
C ILE A 66 4.79 6.79 -6.07
N LYS A 67 5.81 7.46 -6.45
CA LYS A 67 7.01 7.44 -5.64
C LYS A 67 7.24 8.72 -4.94
#